data_5f99a62b8ba8857b93a8736c7d1c86b9
#
_entry.id   5f99a62b8ba8857b93a8736c7d1c86b9
#
_cell.length_a   1.000
_cell.length_b   1.000
_cell.length_c   1.000
_cell.angle_alpha   90.00
_cell.angle_beta   90.00
_cell.angle_gamma   90.00
#
_symmetry.space_group_name_H-M   'P 1'
#
loop_
_entity.id
_entity.type
_entity.pdbx_description
1 polymer ?
#
loop_
_entity_poly.entity_id
_entity_poly.type
_entity_poly.pdbx_seq_one_letter_code
_entity_poly.pdbx_strand_id
1 'polypeptide(L)'
;MARTDQSIWRQALNSGLIAGIVSLLLALVGMIAAFEARDIVHKLVPMGQLMLLLAPFILAVSAARKASGASALSRLGVGLLLGLVSGAVLVAVRLIGEAVNLRAVFINASPTLYEMLGFGKALLPGALLRLVASAAAGLVGASLALLGDRLRNALLQAITWLVLLGLLRDLMVIVIDRWGPITPLLRWLFATRGLSIAGAITVFIVIAGLVFLRGGKKVERVSVRPPAQQ
;
A
#
# COMPACT_ATOMS: atom_id res chain seq x y z
N MET A 1 -2.38 -28.35 -18.43
CA MET A 1 -1.61 -27.15 -18.03
C MET A 1 -2.25 -25.84 -18.55
N ALA A 2 -2.65 -25.70 -19.80
CA ALA A 2 -3.18 -24.44 -20.36
C ALA A 2 -4.43 -23.85 -19.66
N ARG A 3 -5.32 -24.67 -19.12
CA ARG A 3 -6.57 -24.21 -18.45
C ARG A 3 -6.33 -23.51 -17.09
N THR A 4 -5.29 -23.91 -16.37
CA THR A 4 -4.93 -23.34 -15.06
C THR A 4 -4.29 -21.95 -15.22
N ASP A 5 -3.47 -21.77 -16.25
CA ASP A 5 -2.83 -20.47 -16.53
C ASP A 5 -3.85 -19.41 -16.93
N GLN A 6 -4.82 -19.75 -17.77
CA GLN A 6 -5.86 -18.81 -18.21
C GLN A 6 -6.73 -18.30 -17.02
N SER A 7 -6.94 -19.15 -16.00
CA SER A 7 -7.71 -18.77 -14.80
C SER A 7 -6.96 -17.75 -13.93
N ILE A 8 -5.63 -17.86 -13.83
CA ILE A 8 -4.78 -16.99 -13.02
C ILE A 8 -4.76 -15.56 -13.61
N TRP A 9 -4.59 -15.43 -14.94
CA TRP A 9 -4.59 -14.13 -15.61
C TRP A 9 -5.95 -13.45 -15.56
N ARG A 10 -7.05 -14.19 -15.69
CA ARG A 10 -8.41 -13.69 -15.54
C ARG A 10 -8.65 -13.19 -14.11
N GLN A 11 -8.17 -13.90 -13.12
CA GLN A 11 -8.22 -13.47 -11.72
C GLN A 11 -7.39 -12.18 -11.50
N ALA A 12 -6.21 -12.06 -12.10
CA ALA A 12 -5.39 -10.85 -12.02
C ALA A 12 -6.12 -9.63 -12.60
N LEU A 13 -6.75 -9.77 -13.76
CA LEU A 13 -7.56 -8.71 -14.38
C LEU A 13 -8.73 -8.29 -13.48
N ASN A 14 -9.52 -9.22 -12.98
CA ASN A 14 -10.65 -8.93 -12.11
C ASN A 14 -10.19 -8.26 -10.80
N SER A 15 -9.13 -8.76 -10.18
CA SER A 15 -8.58 -8.15 -8.97
C SER A 15 -7.99 -6.75 -9.24
N GLY A 16 -7.41 -6.52 -10.42
CA GLY A 16 -6.93 -5.21 -10.85
C GLY A 16 -8.06 -4.20 -11.04
N LEU A 17 -9.17 -4.62 -11.66
CA LEU A 17 -10.38 -3.78 -11.77
C LEU A 17 -10.94 -3.44 -10.40
N ILE A 18 -11.07 -4.42 -9.50
CA ILE A 18 -11.54 -4.19 -8.13
C ILE A 18 -10.61 -3.21 -7.41
N ALA A 19 -9.28 -3.39 -7.52
CA ALA A 19 -8.30 -2.49 -6.94
C ALA A 19 -8.46 -1.05 -7.45
N GLY A 20 -8.62 -0.89 -8.77
CA GLY A 20 -8.84 0.39 -9.42
C GLY A 20 -10.12 1.08 -8.95
N ILE A 21 -11.23 0.33 -8.88
CA ILE A 21 -12.53 0.84 -8.40
C ILE A 21 -12.44 1.24 -6.91
N VAL A 22 -11.82 0.43 -6.06
CA VAL A 22 -11.64 0.76 -4.64
C VAL A 22 -10.79 2.03 -4.49
N SER A 23 -9.69 2.14 -5.21
CA SER A 23 -8.85 3.35 -5.20
C SER A 23 -9.62 4.58 -5.70
N LEU A 24 -10.46 4.41 -6.72
CA LEU A 24 -11.32 5.47 -7.24
C LEU A 24 -12.37 5.90 -6.21
N LEU A 25 -13.04 4.96 -5.55
CA LEU A 25 -14.02 5.26 -4.51
C LEU A 25 -13.36 6.04 -3.35
N LEU A 26 -12.18 5.64 -2.89
CA LEU A 26 -11.42 6.38 -1.88
C LEU A 26 -11.10 7.80 -2.33
N ALA A 27 -10.81 7.98 -3.62
CA ALA A 27 -10.57 9.30 -4.21
C ALA A 27 -11.85 10.16 -4.23
N LEU A 28 -12.97 9.59 -4.68
CA LEU A 28 -14.26 10.30 -4.82
C LEU A 28 -14.89 10.66 -3.47
N VAL A 29 -14.73 9.84 -2.44
CA VAL A 29 -15.22 10.12 -1.08
C VAL A 29 -14.45 11.28 -0.42
N GLY A 30 -13.38 11.79 -1.07
CA GLY A 30 -12.60 12.92 -0.56
C GLY A 30 -11.56 12.55 0.49
N MET A 31 -11.41 11.26 0.84
CA MET A 31 -10.39 10.82 1.79
C MET A 31 -8.99 11.21 1.34
N ILE A 32 -8.71 11.12 0.05
CA ILE A 32 -7.39 11.47 -0.50
C ILE A 32 -7.11 12.96 -0.36
N ALA A 33 -8.10 13.81 -0.62
CA ALA A 33 -7.98 15.26 -0.45
C ALA A 33 -7.79 15.65 1.03
N ALA A 34 -8.49 14.95 1.94
CA ALA A 34 -8.37 15.20 3.38
C ALA A 34 -6.94 14.90 3.92
N PHE A 35 -6.23 13.98 3.27
CA PHE A 35 -4.89 13.56 3.68
C PHE A 35 -3.75 14.06 2.78
N GLU A 36 -4.03 14.98 1.86
CA GLU A 36 -3.03 15.51 0.92
C GLU A 36 -1.86 16.22 1.61
N ALA A 37 -2.17 17.00 2.63
CA ALA A 37 -1.16 17.77 3.38
C ALA A 37 -0.31 16.91 4.32
N ARG A 38 -0.58 15.61 4.39
CA ARG A 38 0.10 14.68 5.30
C ARG A 38 1.03 13.75 4.55
N ASP A 39 2.18 13.52 5.14
CA ASP A 39 3.13 12.50 4.69
C ASP A 39 3.15 11.35 5.69
N ILE A 40 3.35 10.13 5.24
CA ILE A 40 3.70 9.01 6.12
C ILE A 40 5.16 9.10 6.50
N VAL A 41 6.02 9.28 5.48
CA VAL A 41 7.42 9.62 5.66
C VAL A 41 7.63 10.99 5.05
N HIS A 42 8.13 11.92 5.85
CA HIS A 42 8.26 13.32 5.48
C HIS A 42 8.95 13.51 4.13
N LYS A 43 8.29 14.23 3.20
CA LYS A 43 8.73 14.51 1.83
C LYS A 43 8.97 13.30 0.92
N LEU A 44 8.75 12.07 1.39
CA LEU A 44 8.99 10.85 0.60
C LEU A 44 7.69 10.18 0.16
N VAL A 45 6.75 10.00 1.09
CA VAL A 45 5.53 9.24 0.84
C VAL A 45 4.32 10.05 1.26
N PRO A 46 3.70 10.82 0.34
CA PRO A 46 2.45 11.50 0.59
C PRO A 46 1.36 10.48 0.90
N MET A 47 0.57 10.74 1.94
CA MET A 47 -0.44 9.81 2.42
C MET A 47 -1.54 9.55 1.38
N GLY A 48 -1.98 10.59 0.66
CA GLY A 48 -2.97 10.44 -0.40
C GLY A 48 -2.50 9.51 -1.52
N GLN A 49 -1.21 9.58 -1.91
CA GLN A 49 -0.63 8.69 -2.91
C GLN A 49 -0.55 7.24 -2.40
N LEU A 50 -0.17 7.03 -1.13
CA LEU A 50 -0.15 5.70 -0.57
C LEU A 50 -1.54 5.07 -0.55
N MET A 51 -2.57 5.81 -0.17
CA MET A 51 -3.96 5.31 -0.17
C MET A 51 -4.40 4.81 -1.55
N LEU A 52 -4.01 5.52 -2.63
CA LEU A 52 -4.29 5.08 -4.00
C LEU A 52 -3.54 3.80 -4.41
N LEU A 53 -2.36 3.57 -3.83
CA LEU A 53 -1.52 2.41 -4.14
C LEU A 53 -1.75 1.22 -3.21
N LEU A 54 -2.46 1.43 -2.10
CA LEU A 54 -2.68 0.39 -1.08
C LEU A 54 -3.56 -0.74 -1.62
N ALA A 55 -4.64 -0.43 -2.35
CA ALA A 55 -5.53 -1.44 -2.90
C ALA A 55 -4.84 -2.36 -3.91
N PRO A 56 -4.13 -1.87 -4.96
CA PRO A 56 -3.38 -2.74 -5.85
C PRO A 56 -2.28 -3.53 -5.13
N PHE A 57 -1.62 -2.95 -4.14
CA PHE A 57 -0.62 -3.65 -3.33
C PHE A 57 -1.22 -4.83 -2.56
N ILE A 58 -2.29 -4.62 -1.78
CA ILE A 58 -2.91 -5.68 -0.96
C ILE A 58 -3.50 -6.79 -1.83
N LEU A 59 -4.21 -6.41 -2.90
CA LEU A 59 -4.80 -7.39 -3.80
C LEU A 59 -3.74 -8.17 -4.58
N ALA A 60 -2.60 -7.57 -4.91
CA ALA A 60 -1.48 -8.28 -5.51
C ALA A 60 -0.85 -9.32 -4.58
N VAL A 61 -0.65 -8.99 -3.28
CA VAL A 61 -0.24 -9.98 -2.27
C VAL A 61 -1.20 -11.16 -2.23
N SER A 62 -2.51 -10.88 -2.21
CA SER A 62 -3.55 -11.92 -2.15
C SER A 62 -3.60 -12.77 -3.41
N ALA A 63 -3.59 -12.15 -4.59
CA ALA A 63 -3.63 -12.85 -5.89
C ALA A 63 -2.39 -13.72 -6.11
N ALA A 64 -1.19 -13.19 -5.81
CA ALA A 64 0.06 -13.94 -5.94
C ALA A 64 0.15 -15.13 -4.95
N ARG A 65 -0.48 -15.03 -3.78
CA ARG A 65 -0.60 -16.16 -2.83
C ARG A 65 -1.53 -17.26 -3.35
N LYS A 66 -2.67 -16.89 -3.93
CA LYS A 66 -3.60 -17.85 -4.54
C LYS A 66 -2.98 -18.59 -5.71
N ALA A 67 -2.05 -17.95 -6.42
CA ALA A 67 -1.27 -18.55 -7.51
C ALA A 67 -0.03 -19.33 -7.01
N SER A 68 -0.06 -19.93 -5.82
CA SER A 68 1.10 -20.59 -5.20
C SER A 68 1.65 -21.77 -6.00
N GLY A 69 0.84 -22.43 -6.84
CA GLY A 69 1.28 -23.50 -7.75
C GLY A 69 1.95 -23.00 -9.05
N ALA A 70 1.93 -21.69 -9.34
CA ALA A 70 2.57 -21.13 -10.52
C ALA A 70 4.04 -20.74 -10.25
N SER A 71 4.82 -20.57 -11.32
CA SER A 71 6.21 -20.11 -11.24
C SER A 71 6.31 -18.74 -10.56
N ALA A 72 7.47 -18.42 -9.97
CA ALA A 72 7.71 -17.11 -9.37
C ALA A 72 7.50 -15.97 -10.38
N LEU A 73 7.95 -16.17 -11.62
CA LEU A 73 7.78 -15.19 -12.70
C LEU A 73 6.29 -14.96 -13.04
N SER A 74 5.49 -16.03 -13.11
CA SER A 74 4.03 -15.91 -13.34
C SER A 74 3.36 -15.15 -12.19
N ARG A 75 3.77 -15.38 -10.94
CA ARG A 75 3.23 -14.67 -9.77
C ARG A 75 3.58 -13.18 -9.77
N LEU A 76 4.80 -12.82 -10.18
CA LEU A 76 5.20 -11.43 -10.40
C LEU A 76 4.42 -10.80 -11.56
N GLY A 77 4.23 -11.55 -12.66
CA GLY A 77 3.40 -11.11 -13.79
C GLY A 77 1.95 -10.82 -13.39
N VAL A 78 1.37 -11.65 -12.52
CA VAL A 78 0.03 -11.40 -11.94
C VAL A 78 0.00 -10.07 -11.19
N GLY A 79 1.00 -9.80 -10.34
CA GLY A 79 1.08 -8.53 -9.62
C GLY A 79 1.25 -7.33 -10.53
N LEU A 80 2.11 -7.44 -11.55
CA LEU A 80 2.33 -6.41 -12.55
C LEU A 80 1.04 -6.09 -13.32
N LEU A 81 0.37 -7.11 -13.84
CA LEU A 81 -0.88 -6.96 -14.60
C LEU A 81 -1.97 -6.32 -13.72
N LEU A 82 -2.12 -6.80 -12.49
CA LEU A 82 -3.08 -6.26 -11.52
C LEU A 82 -2.81 -4.77 -11.26
N GLY A 83 -1.56 -4.40 -11.03
CA GLY A 83 -1.17 -3.01 -10.81
C GLY A 83 -1.42 -2.13 -12.05
N LEU A 84 -1.08 -2.62 -13.25
CA LEU A 84 -1.34 -1.90 -14.51
C LEU A 84 -2.84 -1.68 -14.73
N VAL A 85 -3.67 -2.71 -14.54
CA VAL A 85 -5.14 -2.59 -14.68
C VAL A 85 -5.71 -1.60 -13.68
N SER A 86 -5.28 -1.67 -12.42
CA SER A 86 -5.68 -0.69 -11.39
C SER A 86 -5.28 0.74 -11.77
N GLY A 87 -4.05 0.93 -12.22
CA GLY A 87 -3.57 2.22 -12.71
C GLY A 87 -4.34 2.74 -13.93
N ALA A 88 -4.68 1.85 -14.87
CA ALA A 88 -5.44 2.18 -16.06
C ALA A 88 -6.85 2.69 -15.72
N VAL A 89 -7.52 2.13 -14.71
CA VAL A 89 -8.82 2.64 -14.22
C VAL A 89 -8.70 4.08 -13.75
N LEU A 90 -7.68 4.40 -12.94
CA LEU A 90 -7.46 5.76 -12.44
C LEU A 90 -7.09 6.75 -13.55
N VAL A 91 -6.27 6.31 -14.51
CA VAL A 91 -5.92 7.12 -15.69
C VAL A 91 -7.14 7.36 -16.58
N ALA A 92 -7.98 6.34 -16.82
CA ALA A 92 -9.20 6.49 -17.61
C ALA A 92 -10.14 7.54 -16.99
N VAL A 93 -10.34 7.51 -15.68
CA VAL A 93 -11.16 8.51 -14.97
C VAL A 93 -10.58 9.91 -15.10
N ARG A 94 -9.26 10.05 -15.03
CA ARG A 94 -8.60 11.34 -15.23
C ARG A 94 -8.79 11.86 -16.65
N LEU A 95 -8.61 10.99 -17.68
CA LEU A 95 -8.80 11.35 -19.08
C LEU A 95 -10.25 11.77 -19.35
N ILE A 96 -11.23 11.00 -18.86
CA ILE A 96 -12.64 11.33 -18.96
C ILE A 96 -12.92 12.66 -18.25
N GLY A 97 -12.37 12.83 -17.04
CA GLY A 97 -12.56 14.03 -16.25
C GLY A 97 -12.04 15.31 -16.92
N GLU A 98 -10.95 15.24 -17.66
CA GLU A 98 -10.43 16.34 -18.46
C GLU A 98 -11.26 16.55 -19.75
N ALA A 99 -11.64 15.48 -20.45
CA ALA A 99 -12.41 15.55 -21.69
C ALA A 99 -13.82 16.14 -21.50
N VAL A 100 -14.48 15.78 -20.41
CA VAL A 100 -15.86 16.24 -20.08
C VAL A 100 -15.85 17.53 -19.26
N ASN A 101 -14.67 18.05 -18.92
CA ASN A 101 -14.52 19.20 -18.00
C ASN A 101 -15.34 19.00 -16.70
N LEU A 102 -15.13 17.87 -16.02
CA LEU A 102 -15.89 17.51 -14.82
C LEU A 102 -15.86 18.60 -13.74
N ARG A 103 -14.86 19.50 -13.77
CA ARG A 103 -14.81 20.67 -12.87
C ARG A 103 -15.96 21.65 -13.11
N ALA A 104 -16.43 21.77 -14.35
CA ALA A 104 -17.57 22.61 -14.68
C ALA A 104 -18.91 21.96 -14.28
N VAL A 105 -18.96 20.63 -14.30
CA VAL A 105 -20.18 19.84 -13.95
C VAL A 105 -20.29 19.67 -12.44
N PHE A 106 -19.19 19.37 -11.76
CA PHE A 106 -19.13 19.21 -10.31
C PHE A 106 -18.36 20.37 -9.68
N ILE A 107 -19.07 21.44 -9.36
CA ILE A 107 -18.50 22.67 -8.77
C ILE A 107 -17.74 22.41 -7.47
N ASN A 108 -18.11 21.34 -6.74
CA ASN A 108 -17.47 20.93 -5.50
C ASN A 108 -16.41 19.81 -5.68
N ALA A 109 -16.08 19.41 -6.93
CA ALA A 109 -14.98 18.48 -7.15
C ALA A 109 -13.65 19.16 -6.80
N SER A 110 -12.98 18.68 -5.78
CA SER A 110 -11.71 19.24 -5.33
C SER A 110 -10.69 19.21 -6.48
N PRO A 111 -10.06 20.36 -6.82
CA PRO A 111 -8.96 20.41 -7.79
C PRO A 111 -7.85 19.40 -7.45
N THR A 112 -7.63 19.19 -6.16
CA THR A 112 -6.70 18.25 -5.55
C THR A 112 -6.89 16.82 -6.02
N LEU A 113 -8.12 16.38 -6.31
CA LEU A 113 -8.37 15.03 -6.82
C LEU A 113 -7.61 14.77 -8.12
N TYR A 114 -7.69 15.68 -9.08
CA TYR A 114 -7.01 15.54 -10.38
C TYR A 114 -5.49 15.65 -10.26
N GLU A 115 -5.03 16.52 -9.36
CA GLU A 115 -3.61 16.68 -9.06
C GLU A 115 -3.06 15.40 -8.44
N MET A 116 -3.75 14.80 -7.48
CA MET A 116 -3.37 13.56 -6.84
C MET A 116 -3.38 12.37 -7.80
N LEU A 117 -4.37 12.25 -8.69
CA LEU A 117 -4.40 11.21 -9.70
C LEU A 117 -3.19 11.28 -10.65
N GLY A 118 -2.64 12.46 -10.89
CA GLY A 118 -1.50 12.68 -11.78
C GLY A 118 -0.20 13.10 -11.11
N PHE A 119 -0.06 12.97 -9.79
CA PHE A 119 1.13 13.42 -9.04
C PHE A 119 1.46 14.89 -9.25
N GLY A 120 0.46 15.76 -9.43
CA GLY A 120 0.67 17.18 -9.75
C GLY A 120 1.31 17.45 -11.11
N LYS A 121 1.37 16.46 -12.01
CA LYS A 121 1.99 16.56 -13.32
C LYS A 121 0.93 16.78 -14.42
N ALA A 122 1.37 17.26 -15.59
CA ALA A 122 0.53 17.35 -16.79
C ALA A 122 -0.09 15.98 -17.15
N LEU A 123 -1.10 15.98 -18.03
CA LEU A 123 -1.92 14.80 -18.31
C LEU A 123 -1.10 13.57 -18.67
N LEU A 124 -0.27 13.64 -19.72
CA LEU A 124 0.50 12.50 -20.19
C LEU A 124 1.56 12.02 -19.18
N PRO A 125 2.49 12.86 -18.69
CA PRO A 125 3.48 12.41 -17.72
C PRO A 125 2.84 11.94 -16.41
N GLY A 126 1.74 12.56 -15.97
CA GLY A 126 1.01 12.13 -14.79
C GLY A 126 0.32 10.79 -14.97
N ALA A 127 -0.26 10.51 -16.14
CA ALA A 127 -0.86 9.23 -16.47
C ALA A 127 0.19 8.11 -16.51
N LEU A 128 1.33 8.34 -17.16
CA LEU A 128 2.44 7.38 -17.19
C LEU A 128 2.98 7.10 -15.79
N LEU A 129 3.20 8.15 -14.99
CA LEU A 129 3.67 8.00 -13.62
C LEU A 129 2.68 7.20 -12.76
N ARG A 130 1.37 7.42 -12.95
CA ARG A 130 0.32 6.64 -12.25
C ARG A 130 0.36 5.17 -12.64
N LEU A 131 0.47 4.86 -13.93
CA LEU A 131 0.59 3.47 -14.40
C LEU A 131 1.84 2.79 -13.81
N VAL A 132 2.99 3.46 -13.88
CA VAL A 132 4.25 2.93 -13.34
C VAL A 132 4.16 2.73 -11.82
N ALA A 133 3.63 3.71 -11.08
CA ALA A 133 3.49 3.60 -9.62
C ALA A 133 2.55 2.47 -9.22
N SER A 134 1.41 2.31 -9.91
CA SER A 134 0.46 1.22 -9.64
C SER A 134 1.04 -0.14 -10.02
N ALA A 135 1.76 -0.23 -11.14
CA ALA A 135 2.48 -1.44 -11.55
C ALA A 135 3.56 -1.82 -10.51
N ALA A 136 4.33 -0.84 -10.04
CA ALA A 136 5.33 -1.05 -8.99
C ALA A 136 4.69 -1.52 -7.68
N ALA A 137 3.57 -0.93 -7.26
CA ALA A 137 2.83 -1.38 -6.08
C ALA A 137 2.36 -2.83 -6.22
N GLY A 138 1.84 -3.21 -7.39
CA GLY A 138 1.46 -4.59 -7.70
C GLY A 138 2.64 -5.56 -7.69
N LEU A 139 3.78 -5.17 -8.28
CA LEU A 139 5.02 -5.97 -8.27
C LEU A 139 5.55 -6.15 -6.85
N VAL A 140 5.62 -5.09 -6.05
CA VAL A 140 6.06 -5.15 -4.64
C VAL A 140 5.14 -6.04 -3.83
N GLY A 141 3.81 -5.93 -4.02
CA GLY A 141 2.85 -6.83 -3.38
C GLY A 141 3.08 -8.29 -3.75
N ALA A 142 3.25 -8.59 -5.04
CA ALA A 142 3.51 -9.96 -5.51
C ALA A 142 4.86 -10.50 -5.02
N SER A 143 5.91 -9.67 -4.96
CA SER A 143 7.23 -10.07 -4.44
C SER A 143 7.17 -10.44 -2.96
N LEU A 144 6.41 -9.71 -2.15
CA LEU A 144 6.17 -10.07 -0.75
C LEU A 144 5.48 -11.42 -0.61
N ALA A 145 4.59 -11.78 -1.55
CA ALA A 145 3.96 -13.09 -1.54
C ALA A 145 4.91 -14.25 -1.85
N LEU A 146 6.08 -13.98 -2.46
CA LEU A 146 7.13 -14.99 -2.70
C LEU A 146 7.97 -15.29 -1.44
N LEU A 147 7.97 -14.38 -0.47
CA LEU A 147 8.73 -14.54 0.76
C LEU A 147 8.11 -15.62 1.65
N GLY A 148 8.94 -16.26 2.46
CA GLY A 148 8.47 -17.18 3.50
C GLY A 148 7.50 -16.50 4.47
N ASP A 149 6.56 -17.25 5.02
CA ASP A 149 5.45 -16.75 5.85
C ASP A 149 5.90 -15.85 6.99
N ARG A 150 7.00 -16.19 7.66
CA ARG A 150 7.54 -15.39 8.77
C ARG A 150 7.99 -14.01 8.33
N LEU A 151 8.82 -13.96 7.28
CA LEU A 151 9.37 -12.71 6.78
C LEU A 151 8.27 -11.83 6.19
N ARG A 152 7.38 -12.42 5.39
CA ARG A 152 6.23 -11.72 4.82
C ARG A 152 5.36 -11.09 5.90
N ASN A 153 4.98 -11.84 6.93
CA ASN A 153 4.14 -11.33 8.01
C ASN A 153 4.86 -10.23 8.81
N ALA A 154 6.16 -10.36 9.03
CA ALA A 154 6.96 -9.33 9.68
C ALA A 154 6.98 -8.04 8.87
N LEU A 155 7.21 -8.12 7.56
CA LEU A 155 7.23 -6.95 6.67
C LEU A 155 5.83 -6.30 6.54
N LEU A 156 4.78 -7.09 6.37
CA LEU A 156 3.41 -6.56 6.28
C LEU A 156 3.01 -5.86 7.58
N GLN A 157 3.33 -6.43 8.75
CA GLN A 157 3.06 -5.77 10.02
C GLN A 157 3.88 -4.50 10.19
N ALA A 158 5.16 -4.51 9.80
CA ALA A 158 6.00 -3.31 9.86
C ALA A 158 5.44 -2.18 8.98
N ILE A 159 5.01 -2.49 7.76
CA ILE A 159 4.35 -1.54 6.86
C ILE A 159 3.05 -1.02 7.50
N THR A 160 2.23 -1.91 8.03
CA THR A 160 0.95 -1.53 8.67
C THR A 160 1.17 -0.57 9.84
N TRP A 161 2.12 -0.86 10.72
CA TRP A 161 2.44 0.01 11.85
C TRP A 161 3.03 1.35 11.41
N LEU A 162 3.85 1.35 10.36
CA LEU A 162 4.42 2.58 9.81
C LEU A 162 3.33 3.50 9.25
N VAL A 163 2.36 2.93 8.52
CA VAL A 163 1.20 3.66 8.00
C VAL A 163 0.33 4.17 9.16
N LEU A 164 0.06 3.32 10.15
CA LEU A 164 -0.75 3.68 11.32
C LEU A 164 -0.11 4.81 12.14
N LEU A 165 1.19 4.75 12.39
CA LEU A 165 1.92 5.81 13.10
C LEU A 165 1.94 7.12 12.31
N GLY A 166 2.11 7.05 10.99
CA GLY A 166 1.99 8.22 10.12
C GLY A 166 0.60 8.84 10.19
N LEU A 167 -0.45 8.01 10.20
CA LEU A 167 -1.85 8.44 10.34
C LEU A 167 -2.13 9.08 11.70
N LEU A 168 -1.65 8.47 12.78
CA LEU A 168 -1.89 8.90 14.15
C LEU A 168 -0.93 10.01 14.63
N ARG A 169 -0.05 10.48 13.77
CA ARG A 169 0.98 11.46 14.12
C ARG A 169 0.42 12.67 14.86
N ASP A 170 -0.67 13.26 14.38
CA ASP A 170 -1.21 14.50 14.98
C ASP A 170 -1.79 14.22 16.36
N LEU A 171 -2.43 13.05 16.53
CA LEU A 171 -2.88 12.59 17.85
C LEU A 171 -1.69 12.38 18.79
N MET A 172 -0.62 11.75 18.29
CA MET A 172 0.59 11.55 19.08
C MET A 172 1.24 12.87 19.51
N VAL A 173 1.32 13.86 18.60
CA VAL A 173 1.88 15.19 18.92
C VAL A 173 1.09 15.88 20.03
N ILE A 174 -0.25 15.82 20.00
CA ILE A 174 -1.10 16.39 21.05
C ILE A 174 -0.86 15.71 22.41
N VAL A 175 -0.73 14.39 22.42
CA VAL A 175 -0.45 13.61 23.63
C VAL A 175 0.95 13.92 24.18
N ILE A 176 1.91 14.11 23.29
CA ILE A 176 3.32 14.34 23.61
C ILE A 176 3.55 15.73 24.21
N ASP A 177 2.93 16.76 23.67
CA ASP A 177 3.06 18.13 24.20
C ASP A 177 2.57 18.23 25.66
N ARG A 178 1.70 17.30 26.07
CA ARG A 178 1.22 17.19 27.45
C ARG A 178 2.15 16.42 28.39
N TRP A 179 3.06 15.59 27.87
CA TRP A 179 3.91 14.65 28.63
C TRP A 179 5.40 15.00 28.59
N GLY A 180 5.76 16.27 28.60
CA GLY A 180 7.10 16.89 28.66
C GLY A 180 8.38 16.05 28.53
N PRO A 181 8.62 14.98 29.29
CA PRO A 181 9.92 14.29 29.33
C PRO A 181 10.23 13.45 28.07
N ILE A 182 9.20 13.08 27.28
CA ILE A 182 9.38 12.21 26.09
C ILE A 182 9.57 13.04 24.82
N THR A 183 9.47 14.35 24.90
CA THR A 183 9.50 15.29 23.77
C THR A 183 10.75 15.16 22.86
N PRO A 184 12.00 14.96 23.35
CA PRO A 184 13.17 14.87 22.47
C PRO A 184 13.16 13.64 21.55
N LEU A 185 12.79 12.47 22.11
CA LEU A 185 12.73 11.21 21.35
C LEU A 185 11.67 11.28 20.26
N LEU A 186 10.56 11.91 20.55
CA LEU A 186 9.42 11.99 19.65
C LEU A 186 9.61 13.06 18.57
N ARG A 187 10.34 14.15 18.87
CA ARG A 187 10.79 15.10 17.84
C ARG A 187 11.74 14.47 16.83
N TRP A 188 12.55 13.51 17.30
CA TRP A 188 13.40 12.75 16.37
C TRP A 188 12.59 11.77 15.51
N LEU A 189 11.55 11.14 16.09
CA LEU A 189 10.71 10.17 15.38
C LEU A 189 9.79 10.87 14.38
N PHE A 190 9.22 12.02 14.73
CA PHE A 190 8.24 12.75 13.93
C PHE A 190 8.84 14.04 13.35
N ALA A 191 8.63 14.24 12.05
CA ALA A 191 8.87 15.51 11.38
C ALA A 191 7.56 16.34 11.33
N THR A 192 7.62 17.53 10.76
CA THR A 192 6.48 18.47 10.70
C THR A 192 5.22 17.92 10.02
N ARG A 193 5.35 16.99 9.05
CA ARG A 193 4.22 16.46 8.28
C ARG A 193 4.09 14.93 8.30
N GLY A 194 4.96 14.20 9.03
CA GLY A 194 4.95 12.74 9.07
C GLY A 194 6.08 12.19 9.92
N LEU A 195 6.41 10.91 9.76
CA LEU A 195 7.59 10.31 10.37
C LEU A 195 8.86 10.90 9.72
N SER A 196 9.89 11.14 10.51
CA SER A 196 11.22 11.41 9.96
C SER A 196 11.73 10.17 9.22
N ILE A 197 12.64 10.32 8.27
CA ILE A 197 13.21 9.18 7.52
C ILE A 197 13.89 8.22 8.51
N ALA A 198 14.69 8.74 9.45
CA ALA A 198 15.35 7.94 10.46
C ALA A 198 14.33 7.24 11.38
N GLY A 199 13.28 7.94 11.80
CA GLY A 199 12.18 7.39 12.58
C GLY A 199 11.45 6.26 11.85
N ALA A 200 11.13 6.45 10.58
CA ALA A 200 10.46 5.44 9.76
C ALA A 200 11.31 4.17 9.61
N ILE A 201 12.60 4.30 9.34
CA ILE A 201 13.54 3.18 9.25
C ILE A 201 13.62 2.45 10.58
N THR A 202 13.76 3.16 11.69
CA THR A 202 13.84 2.56 13.03
C THR A 202 12.58 1.80 13.38
N VAL A 203 11.41 2.42 13.21
CA VAL A 203 10.11 1.76 13.44
C VAL A 203 9.98 0.49 12.59
N PHE A 204 10.34 0.58 11.31
CA PHE A 204 10.27 -0.55 10.40
C PHE A 204 11.17 -1.70 10.86
N ILE A 205 12.44 -1.43 11.17
CA ILE A 205 13.41 -2.45 11.62
C ILE A 205 12.98 -3.07 12.95
N VAL A 206 12.58 -2.24 13.92
CA VAL A 206 12.18 -2.72 15.25
C VAL A 206 10.95 -3.62 15.14
N ILE A 207 9.91 -3.19 14.45
CA ILE A 207 8.67 -3.98 14.33
C ILE A 207 8.91 -5.25 13.52
N ALA A 208 9.59 -5.16 12.37
CA ALA A 208 9.91 -6.32 11.56
C ALA A 208 10.75 -7.34 12.36
N GLY A 209 11.75 -6.87 13.11
CA GLY A 209 12.60 -7.70 13.96
C GLY A 209 11.80 -8.37 15.09
N LEU A 210 10.98 -7.62 15.82
CA LEU A 210 10.16 -8.17 16.91
C LEU A 210 9.16 -9.22 16.42
N VAL A 211 8.50 -8.97 15.29
CA VAL A 211 7.53 -9.92 14.71
C VAL A 211 8.25 -11.18 14.20
N PHE A 212 9.39 -11.01 13.54
CA PHE A 212 10.20 -12.13 13.06
C PHE A 212 10.67 -13.04 14.21
N LEU A 213 11.16 -12.45 15.30
CA LEU A 213 11.61 -13.19 16.49
C LEU A 213 10.45 -13.92 17.20
N ARG A 214 9.28 -13.28 17.32
CA ARG A 214 8.09 -13.89 17.92
C ARG A 214 7.56 -15.07 17.11
N GLY A 215 7.66 -15.02 15.79
CA GLY A 215 7.25 -16.11 14.90
C GLY A 215 8.07 -17.39 15.09
N GLY A 216 9.33 -17.29 15.56
CA GLY A 216 10.19 -18.45 15.86
C GLY A 216 9.72 -19.31 17.02
N LYS A 217 9.19 -18.68 18.07
CA LYS A 217 8.81 -19.39 19.32
C LYS A 217 7.54 -20.24 19.19
N LYS A 218 6.65 -19.98 18.23
CA LYS A 218 5.42 -20.75 18.04
C LYS A 218 5.63 -22.12 17.39
N VAL A 219 6.66 -22.28 16.57
CA VAL A 219 6.93 -23.55 15.85
C VAL A 219 7.54 -24.60 16.79
N GLU A 220 8.32 -24.16 17.77
CA GLU A 220 8.98 -25.08 18.71
C GLU A 220 7.99 -25.77 19.68
N ARG A 221 6.86 -25.13 19.98
CA ARG A 221 5.84 -25.69 20.88
C ARG A 221 4.93 -26.75 20.24
N VAL A 222 4.87 -26.86 18.92
CA VAL A 222 3.99 -27.80 18.22
C VAL A 222 4.69 -29.12 17.96
N SER A 223 6.02 -29.19 18.01
CA SER A 223 6.78 -30.41 17.71
C SER A 223 6.92 -31.40 18.87
N VAL A 224 6.42 -31.05 20.06
CA VAL A 224 6.50 -31.94 21.24
C VAL A 224 5.10 -32.47 21.62
N ARG A 225 4.43 -33.16 20.70
CA ARG A 225 3.38 -34.09 21.08
C ARG A 225 4.00 -35.51 21.13
N PRO A 226 4.05 -36.17 22.30
CA PRO A 226 4.46 -37.55 22.36
C PRO A 226 3.49 -38.41 21.55
N PRO A 227 3.97 -39.47 20.86
CA PRO A 227 3.09 -40.38 20.15
C PRO A 227 2.09 -40.98 21.13
N ALA A 228 0.80 -40.92 20.74
CA ALA A 228 -0.25 -41.62 21.50
C ALA A 228 0.12 -43.10 21.60
N GLN A 229 0.28 -43.56 22.81
CA GLN A 229 0.36 -45.00 23.10
C GLN A 229 -0.97 -45.62 22.70
N GLN A 230 -0.95 -46.47 21.67
CA GLN A 230 -2.00 -47.42 21.37
C GLN A 230 -1.79 -48.68 22.21
#